data_f7ab9210bef38ae10ef6dd4c49c511ed
#
_entry.id   f7ab9210bef38ae10ef6dd4c49c511ed
#
_cell.length_a   1.000
_cell.length_b   1.000
_cell.length_c   1.000
_cell.angle_alpha   90.00
_cell.angle_beta   90.00
_cell.angle_gamma   90.00
#
_symmetry.space_group_name_H-M   'P 1'
#
loop_
_entity.id
_entity.type
_entity.pdbx_description
1 polymer ?
#
loop_
_entity_poly.entity_id
_entity_poly.type
_entity_poly.pdbx_seq_one_letter_code
_entity_poly.pdbx_strand_id
1 'polypeptide(L)'
;MSHFLPEDEVVLTACQGLALTYPGIGLCVEPLYLLATRPAPQRRVALVAGGGAGHEPLHTGLLGRGGLDAVVPGAVFTSPGSAQIAAATLAAALLGERDGVLHIVKNYTGDRINFALAADQTRAAGIPVAEVVVDDDLATDRAAAGRRGTGATVVVEKLLGALADQGADLDGLAELGGQVAAASRSIAVCARAHTSPADRAPAFHLDPRTLDYGIGIHGERAAHTLADHPSVDLVVTRMLDELLGHVPTGPYGVIAVVSSLGGTSDLELRIISALVHQDLTSRGVHVHALAAGAYVTALDMAGFSITLTGLAPGWAGLWDLPTDTPLRLPGSAASTTTTLAPPTHAPSAARATAPTAQGGGRAFLDELHQVAALAHTDLTALDQATGDGDFGDNFCGGVTAAVHLADRAGIAGTAALADTFRDHVGGSSGPLFGMLFTALAPSADRFPADVPALAAALRRALSRITAIGGARPGDCTLVDALAPAADALAVTPPAEPGRALTAAAHAAIDGARRTAALTARRGRASYTGYHSEGLPDPGAVAIALVLTALAHVHEPQLAGELPALPDMIRS
;
A
#
# COMPACT_ATOMS: atom_id res chain seq x y z
N MET A 1 8.14 17.48 -8.62
CA MET A 1 9.18 17.04 -7.65
C MET A 1 8.68 15.75 -7.06
N SER A 2 9.43 14.68 -7.18
CA SER A 2 8.99 13.36 -6.68
C SER A 2 9.75 12.91 -5.42
N HIS A 3 10.79 13.64 -4.97
CA HIS A 3 11.51 13.38 -3.72
C HIS A 3 11.93 14.68 -3.04
N PHE A 4 12.27 14.57 -1.73
CA PHE A 4 12.70 15.68 -0.88
C PHE A 4 14.23 15.68 -0.62
N LEU A 5 15.02 15.15 -1.56
CA LEU A 5 16.47 15.17 -1.43
C LEU A 5 17.00 16.61 -1.63
N PRO A 6 17.92 17.08 -0.76
CA PRO A 6 18.60 18.37 -0.97
C PRO A 6 19.47 18.33 -2.22
N GLU A 7 19.94 19.50 -2.68
CA GLU A 7 20.83 19.58 -3.84
C GLU A 7 22.25 19.11 -3.50
N ASP A 8 22.71 19.41 -2.29
CA ASP A 8 24.05 19.10 -1.81
C ASP A 8 24.01 18.26 -0.53
N GLU A 9 25.11 17.59 -0.22
CA GLU A 9 25.36 16.84 1.03
C GLU A 9 24.28 15.80 1.38
N VAL A 10 23.61 15.21 0.37
CA VAL A 10 22.50 14.25 0.56
C VAL A 10 22.87 13.17 1.57
N VAL A 11 24.01 12.50 1.36
CA VAL A 11 24.41 11.33 2.16
C VAL A 11 24.87 11.74 3.55
N LEU A 12 25.65 12.82 3.67
CA LEU A 12 26.09 13.34 4.97
C LEU A 12 24.88 13.76 5.83
N THR A 13 23.96 14.50 5.25
CA THR A 13 22.74 14.95 5.95
C THR A 13 21.87 13.77 6.39
N ALA A 14 21.74 12.74 5.56
CA ALA A 14 21.02 11.51 5.92
C ALA A 14 21.71 10.77 7.09
N CYS A 15 23.04 10.65 7.06
CA CYS A 15 23.81 10.04 8.14
C CYS A 15 23.71 10.83 9.46
N GLN A 16 23.71 12.15 9.40
CA GLN A 16 23.47 13.02 10.56
C GLN A 16 22.07 12.78 11.15
N GLY A 17 21.05 12.72 10.30
CA GLY A 17 19.68 12.39 10.70
C GLY A 17 19.58 11.03 11.41
N LEU A 18 20.26 10.02 10.88
CA LEU A 18 20.31 8.69 11.50
C LEU A 18 21.00 8.72 12.87
N ALA A 19 22.17 9.35 12.98
CA ALA A 19 22.92 9.44 14.25
C ALA A 19 22.16 10.24 15.33
N LEU A 20 21.35 11.23 14.94
CA LEU A 20 20.47 11.97 15.85
C LEU A 20 19.30 11.12 16.38
N THR A 21 18.76 10.24 15.54
CA THR A 21 17.60 9.42 15.91
C THR A 21 17.97 8.13 16.62
N TYR A 22 19.23 7.66 16.48
CA TYR A 22 19.73 6.43 17.11
C TYR A 22 21.03 6.69 17.88
N PRO A 23 20.98 6.99 19.19
CA PRO A 23 22.14 7.39 20.00
C PRO A 23 23.24 6.33 20.13
N GLY A 24 23.00 5.09 19.71
CA GLY A 24 23.98 4.01 19.62
C GLY A 24 24.86 4.08 18.37
N ILE A 25 24.65 5.07 17.49
CA ILE A 25 25.38 5.24 16.23
C ILE A 25 26.26 6.48 16.32
N GLY A 26 27.57 6.28 16.09
CA GLY A 26 28.57 7.34 15.93
C GLY A 26 28.78 7.66 14.45
N LEU A 27 28.98 8.95 14.15
CA LEU A 27 29.25 9.46 12.81
C LEU A 27 30.68 10.00 12.72
N CYS A 28 31.48 9.51 11.79
CA CYS A 28 32.68 10.14 11.30
C CYS A 28 32.36 10.90 10.01
N VAL A 29 32.71 12.17 9.93
CA VAL A 29 32.38 13.04 8.80
C VAL A 29 33.43 12.96 7.69
N GLU A 30 34.69 12.83 8.05
CA GLU A 30 35.80 12.79 7.09
C GLU A 30 36.89 11.80 7.54
N PRO A 31 37.00 10.67 6.82
CA PRO A 31 36.11 10.17 5.78
C PRO A 31 34.76 9.76 6.35
N LEU A 32 33.71 9.83 5.53
CA LEU A 32 32.33 9.55 5.96
C LEU A 32 32.11 8.06 6.24
N TYR A 33 31.78 7.70 7.48
CA TYR A 33 31.32 6.37 7.89
C TYR A 33 30.54 6.43 9.21
N LEU A 34 29.82 5.37 9.49
CA LEU A 34 29.04 5.20 10.71
C LEU A 34 29.57 4.01 11.51
N LEU A 35 29.56 4.11 12.84
CA LEU A 35 29.98 3.05 13.76
C LEU A 35 28.91 2.76 14.80
N ALA A 36 28.74 1.49 15.16
CA ALA A 36 28.01 1.08 16.36
C ALA A 36 28.87 1.37 17.61
N THR A 37 28.46 2.33 18.44
CA THR A 37 29.22 2.76 19.62
C THR A 37 29.10 1.82 20.82
N ARG A 38 28.18 0.84 20.76
CA ARG A 38 27.88 -0.11 21.86
C ARG A 38 27.86 -1.55 21.35
N PRO A 39 29.01 -2.10 20.92
CA PRO A 39 29.10 -3.46 20.44
C PRO A 39 28.81 -4.48 21.55
N ALA A 40 28.43 -5.71 21.17
CA ALA A 40 28.24 -6.78 22.14
C ALA A 40 29.57 -7.16 22.81
N PRO A 41 29.58 -7.43 24.14
CA PRO A 41 30.83 -7.69 24.88
C PRO A 41 31.61 -8.94 24.41
N GLN A 42 30.90 -9.97 23.91
CA GLN A 42 31.52 -11.22 23.44
C GLN A 42 31.99 -11.15 21.99
N ARG A 43 31.64 -10.09 21.25
CA ARG A 43 31.97 -9.96 19.82
C ARG A 43 33.49 -9.85 19.61
N ARG A 44 34.05 -10.81 18.90
CA ARG A 44 35.50 -10.91 18.61
C ARG A 44 35.87 -10.37 17.23
N VAL A 45 34.93 -10.33 16.31
CA VAL A 45 35.13 -9.92 14.91
C VAL A 45 34.20 -8.77 14.60
N ALA A 46 34.73 -7.71 13.99
CA ALA A 46 33.93 -6.61 13.50
C ALA A 46 33.30 -6.94 12.14
N LEU A 47 32.05 -6.57 11.95
CA LEU A 47 31.33 -6.71 10.68
C LEU A 47 31.22 -5.34 10.01
N VAL A 48 31.74 -5.21 8.80
CA VAL A 48 31.75 -3.98 8.00
C VAL A 48 31.06 -4.22 6.67
N ALA A 49 30.09 -3.39 6.36
CA ALA A 49 29.40 -3.39 5.07
C ALA A 49 29.31 -1.97 4.51
N GLY A 50 28.93 -1.85 3.25
CA GLY A 50 28.75 -0.55 2.61
C GLY A 50 28.37 -0.69 1.16
N GLY A 51 28.09 0.45 0.54
CA GLY A 51 27.67 0.56 -0.84
C GLY A 51 27.11 1.95 -1.13
N GLY A 52 26.60 2.17 -2.32
CA GLY A 52 25.95 3.41 -2.69
C GLY A 52 24.76 3.71 -1.77
N ALA A 53 24.56 4.97 -1.41
CA ALA A 53 23.31 5.44 -0.81
C ALA A 53 22.14 5.33 -1.80
N GLY A 54 20.89 5.44 -1.32
CA GLY A 54 19.68 5.28 -2.12
C GLY A 54 19.04 3.89 -1.98
N HIS A 55 19.67 3.02 -1.17
CA HIS A 55 19.15 1.68 -0.85
C HIS A 55 18.67 1.54 0.59
N GLU A 56 18.60 2.65 1.32
CA GLU A 56 18.22 2.65 2.74
C GLU A 56 16.89 1.91 2.97
N PRO A 57 16.81 1.21 4.11
CA PRO A 57 17.73 1.16 5.25
C PRO A 57 18.96 0.24 5.10
N LEU A 58 19.19 -0.44 3.98
CA LEU A 58 20.42 -1.22 3.77
C LEU A 58 21.62 -0.26 3.65
N HIS A 59 22.70 -0.41 4.31
CA HIS A 59 23.19 -1.26 5.37
C HIS A 59 22.96 -0.61 6.76
N THR A 60 22.69 0.71 6.77
CA THR A 60 22.59 1.57 7.95
C THR A 60 21.55 1.10 8.96
N GLY A 61 20.46 0.51 8.47
CA GLY A 61 19.40 -0.05 9.29
C GLY A 61 19.82 -1.24 10.14
N LEU A 62 20.88 -1.94 9.78
CA LEU A 62 21.41 -3.09 10.53
C LEU A 62 22.68 -2.74 11.35
N LEU A 63 23.01 -1.45 11.53
CA LEU A 63 24.13 -1.01 12.35
C LEU A 63 23.78 -1.10 13.84
N GLY A 64 24.51 -1.93 14.61
CA GLY A 64 24.27 -2.14 16.03
C GLY A 64 24.40 -3.60 16.46
N ARG A 65 23.99 -3.89 17.70
CA ARG A 65 24.01 -5.28 18.23
C ARG A 65 23.08 -6.19 17.43
N GLY A 66 23.54 -7.40 17.14
CA GLY A 66 22.84 -8.34 16.27
C GLY A 66 22.90 -7.98 14.79
N GLY A 67 23.73 -6.99 14.42
CA GLY A 67 23.99 -6.52 13.07
C GLY A 67 25.45 -6.11 12.86
N LEU A 68 25.69 -4.98 12.21
CA LEU A 68 26.99 -4.47 11.78
C LEU A 68 27.70 -3.64 12.86
N ASP A 69 29.04 -3.58 12.81
CA ASP A 69 29.85 -2.68 13.61
C ASP A 69 30.14 -1.36 12.88
N ALA A 70 30.30 -1.41 11.54
CA ALA A 70 30.51 -0.21 10.73
C ALA A 70 29.74 -0.28 9.40
N VAL A 71 29.31 0.88 8.94
CA VAL A 71 28.70 1.06 7.62
C VAL A 71 29.37 2.21 6.88
N VAL A 72 29.71 1.97 5.61
CA VAL A 72 30.40 2.94 4.76
C VAL A 72 29.48 3.34 3.60
N PRO A 73 28.75 4.46 3.69
CA PRO A 73 27.90 4.93 2.62
C PRO A 73 28.73 5.64 1.54
N GLY A 74 28.52 5.26 0.29
CA GLY A 74 29.00 5.99 -0.88
C GLY A 74 28.03 7.08 -1.31
N ALA A 75 28.34 7.80 -2.39
CA ALA A 75 27.38 8.70 -3.02
C ALA A 75 26.15 7.92 -3.52
N VAL A 76 25.08 8.63 -3.89
CA VAL A 76 23.86 7.95 -4.36
C VAL A 76 24.18 7.02 -5.53
N PHE A 77 23.87 5.73 -5.37
CA PHE A 77 24.13 4.62 -6.30
C PHE A 77 25.61 4.40 -6.68
N THR A 78 26.54 4.94 -5.88
CA THR A 78 27.98 4.85 -6.16
C THR A 78 28.72 4.22 -4.98
N SER A 79 29.57 3.24 -5.26
CA SER A 79 30.38 2.55 -4.25
C SER A 79 31.26 3.54 -3.46
N PRO A 80 31.43 3.35 -2.14
CA PRO A 80 32.39 4.15 -1.34
C PRO A 80 33.82 3.91 -1.80
N GLY A 81 34.70 4.89 -1.59
CA GLY A 81 36.11 4.79 -1.93
C GLY A 81 36.89 3.86 -0.98
N SER A 82 37.95 3.22 -1.49
CA SER A 82 38.75 2.26 -0.71
C SER A 82 39.40 2.87 0.55
N ALA A 83 39.81 4.12 0.49
CA ALA A 83 40.35 4.82 1.68
C ALA A 83 39.30 5.05 2.77
N GLN A 84 38.06 5.33 2.36
CA GLN A 84 36.92 5.49 3.26
C GLN A 84 36.57 4.16 3.94
N ILE A 85 36.54 3.06 3.17
CA ILE A 85 36.30 1.71 3.68
C ILE A 85 37.43 1.28 4.63
N ALA A 86 38.69 1.51 4.27
CA ALA A 86 39.82 1.17 5.13
C ALA A 86 39.80 1.91 6.47
N ALA A 87 39.45 3.20 6.46
CA ALA A 87 39.32 3.99 7.69
C ALA A 87 38.22 3.44 8.62
N ALA A 88 37.06 3.10 8.06
CA ALA A 88 35.95 2.49 8.81
C ALA A 88 36.33 1.10 9.36
N THR A 89 37.01 0.28 8.54
CA THR A 89 37.50 -1.05 8.92
C THR A 89 38.48 -0.97 10.09
N LEU A 90 39.44 -0.06 10.02
CA LEU A 90 40.41 0.17 11.13
C LEU A 90 39.68 0.66 12.40
N ALA A 91 38.76 1.62 12.26
CA ALA A 91 37.98 2.12 13.38
C ALA A 91 37.13 1.02 14.06
N ALA A 92 36.49 0.15 13.28
CA ALA A 92 35.71 -0.96 13.78
C ALA A 92 36.59 -2.03 14.47
N ALA A 93 37.77 -2.31 13.93
CA ALA A 93 38.70 -3.26 14.49
C ALA A 93 39.27 -2.78 15.86
N LEU A 94 39.55 -1.50 15.98
CA LEU A 94 40.09 -0.91 17.20
C LEU A 94 39.03 -0.71 18.29
N LEU A 95 37.76 -0.63 17.92
CA LEU A 95 36.67 -0.49 18.87
C LEU A 95 36.39 -1.84 19.56
N GLY A 96 37.05 -2.11 20.70
CA GLY A 96 36.88 -3.34 21.49
C GLY A 96 37.91 -4.43 21.20
N GLU A 97 39.08 -4.09 20.62
CA GLU A 97 40.24 -5.01 20.43
C GLU A 97 39.83 -6.29 19.68
N ARG A 98 39.35 -6.15 18.44
CA ARG A 98 38.85 -7.25 17.62
C ARG A 98 39.96 -8.14 17.07
N ASP A 99 39.72 -9.46 17.00
CA ASP A 99 40.63 -10.43 16.43
C ASP A 99 40.73 -10.32 14.88
N GLY A 100 39.74 -9.66 14.25
CA GLY A 100 39.70 -9.45 12.81
C GLY A 100 38.44 -8.72 12.36
N VAL A 101 38.31 -8.54 11.06
CA VAL A 101 37.18 -7.87 10.42
C VAL A 101 36.62 -8.74 9.28
N LEU A 102 35.30 -8.88 9.21
CA LEU A 102 34.62 -9.48 8.07
C LEU A 102 33.96 -8.37 7.24
N HIS A 103 34.34 -8.28 5.98
CA HIS A 103 33.66 -7.45 4.98
C HIS A 103 32.46 -8.20 4.38
N ILE A 104 31.27 -7.58 4.37
CA ILE A 104 30.08 -8.09 3.67
C ILE A 104 29.88 -7.20 2.44
N VAL A 105 30.09 -7.80 1.26
CA VAL A 105 30.22 -7.06 0.00
C VAL A 105 29.17 -7.53 -1.01
N LYS A 106 28.36 -6.60 -1.49
CA LYS A 106 27.48 -6.89 -2.63
C LYS A 106 28.30 -7.09 -3.90
N ASN A 107 27.91 -8.04 -4.74
CA ASN A 107 28.64 -8.36 -5.97
C ASN A 107 28.41 -7.31 -7.07
N TYR A 108 28.93 -6.11 -6.87
CA TYR A 108 29.09 -5.05 -7.86
C TYR A 108 30.56 -4.75 -8.05
N THR A 109 30.97 -4.49 -9.31
CA THR A 109 32.39 -4.31 -9.65
C THR A 109 33.06 -3.22 -8.80
N GLY A 110 32.40 -2.09 -8.61
CA GLY A 110 32.91 -0.98 -7.77
C GLY A 110 33.10 -1.38 -6.31
N ASP A 111 32.09 -2.03 -5.70
CA ASP A 111 32.16 -2.50 -4.32
C ASP A 111 33.30 -3.54 -4.16
N ARG A 112 33.36 -4.54 -5.06
CA ARG A 112 34.39 -5.59 -5.02
C ARG A 112 35.80 -5.03 -5.08
N ILE A 113 36.07 -4.09 -5.98
CA ILE A 113 37.40 -3.47 -6.13
C ILE A 113 37.76 -2.64 -4.90
N ASN A 114 36.84 -1.77 -4.45
CA ASN A 114 37.13 -0.85 -3.34
C ASN A 114 37.28 -1.59 -2.00
N PHE A 115 36.44 -2.60 -1.71
CA PHE A 115 36.59 -3.44 -0.52
C PHE A 115 37.87 -4.29 -0.55
N ALA A 116 38.24 -4.86 -1.70
CA ALA A 116 39.49 -5.61 -1.82
C ALA A 116 40.73 -4.72 -1.53
N LEU A 117 40.78 -3.52 -2.13
CA LEU A 117 41.86 -2.57 -1.86
C LEU A 117 41.90 -2.13 -0.39
N ALA A 118 40.78 -1.90 0.24
CA ALA A 118 40.67 -1.59 1.66
C ALA A 118 41.13 -2.74 2.56
N ALA A 119 40.75 -3.98 2.19
CA ALA A 119 41.21 -5.18 2.89
C ALA A 119 42.73 -5.34 2.84
N ASP A 120 43.37 -5.09 1.70
CA ASP A 120 44.83 -5.14 1.55
C ASP A 120 45.53 -4.09 2.40
N GLN A 121 44.99 -2.86 2.45
CA GLN A 121 45.50 -1.80 3.32
C GLN A 121 45.38 -2.18 4.79
N THR A 122 44.26 -2.75 5.21
CA THR A 122 44.01 -3.16 6.60
C THR A 122 44.88 -4.35 7.00
N ARG A 123 45.07 -5.34 6.12
CA ARG A 123 45.99 -6.47 6.35
C ARG A 123 47.44 -6.00 6.46
N ALA A 124 47.85 -5.02 5.66
CA ALA A 124 49.19 -4.40 5.78
C ALA A 124 49.39 -3.70 7.13
N ALA A 125 48.32 -3.26 7.80
CA ALA A 125 48.33 -2.75 9.16
C ALA A 125 48.30 -3.84 10.26
N GLY A 126 48.34 -5.13 9.86
CA GLY A 126 48.39 -6.28 10.77
C GLY A 126 47.04 -6.78 11.26
N ILE A 127 45.94 -6.34 10.70
CA ILE A 127 44.58 -6.76 11.07
C ILE A 127 44.06 -7.80 10.05
N PRO A 128 43.67 -9.02 10.50
CA PRO A 128 43.06 -10.01 9.62
C PRO A 128 41.73 -9.52 9.04
N VAL A 129 41.55 -9.68 7.72
CA VAL A 129 40.30 -9.35 7.02
C VAL A 129 39.88 -10.52 6.16
N ALA A 130 38.64 -10.97 6.32
CA ALA A 130 37.95 -11.88 5.40
C ALA A 130 36.82 -11.16 4.66
N GLU A 131 36.27 -11.80 3.64
CA GLU A 131 35.21 -11.25 2.79
C GLU A 131 34.12 -12.28 2.56
N VAL A 132 32.86 -11.84 2.62
CA VAL A 132 31.69 -12.57 2.15
C VAL A 132 31.05 -11.78 1.02
N VAL A 133 30.89 -12.43 -0.11
CA VAL A 133 30.27 -11.85 -1.31
C VAL A 133 28.81 -12.28 -1.39
N VAL A 134 27.92 -11.30 -1.53
CA VAL A 134 26.50 -11.54 -1.74
C VAL A 134 26.18 -11.40 -3.22
N ASP A 135 25.63 -12.46 -3.83
CA ASP A 135 25.39 -12.58 -5.27
C ASP A 135 24.05 -13.29 -5.56
N ASP A 136 22.97 -12.76 -5.06
CA ASP A 136 21.67 -13.43 -4.97
C ASP A 136 20.69 -13.18 -6.13
N ASP A 137 20.93 -12.17 -6.97
CA ASP A 137 19.98 -11.76 -8.01
C ASP A 137 19.95 -12.70 -9.22
N LEU A 138 18.87 -13.50 -9.33
CA LEU A 138 18.68 -14.47 -10.42
C LEU A 138 18.58 -13.82 -11.79
N ALA A 139 18.11 -12.58 -11.88
CA ALA A 139 17.97 -11.90 -13.18
C ALA A 139 19.31 -11.75 -13.92
N THR A 140 20.43 -11.84 -13.21
CA THR A 140 21.78 -11.71 -13.75
C THR A 140 22.61 -12.99 -13.64
N ASP A 141 22.00 -14.15 -13.47
CA ASP A 141 22.69 -15.45 -13.31
C ASP A 141 23.64 -15.78 -14.47
N ARG A 142 23.35 -15.28 -15.67
CA ARG A 142 24.17 -15.48 -16.88
C ARG A 142 25.12 -14.33 -17.19
N ALA A 143 25.20 -13.32 -16.32
CA ALA A 143 26.11 -12.19 -16.55
C ALA A 143 27.57 -12.62 -16.38
N ALA A 144 28.47 -12.08 -17.21
CA ALA A 144 29.91 -12.38 -17.13
C ALA A 144 30.52 -11.94 -15.78
N ALA A 145 29.97 -10.93 -15.13
CA ALA A 145 30.38 -10.45 -13.81
C ALA A 145 29.76 -11.24 -12.63
N GLY A 146 28.95 -12.27 -12.93
CA GLY A 146 28.16 -13.00 -11.93
C GLY A 146 26.86 -12.28 -11.55
N ARG A 147 26.11 -12.88 -10.62
CA ARG A 147 24.88 -12.28 -10.12
C ARG A 147 25.15 -11.02 -9.30
N ARG A 148 24.25 -10.04 -9.37
CA ARG A 148 24.27 -8.85 -8.50
C ARG A 148 23.93 -9.25 -7.07
N GLY A 149 24.38 -8.46 -6.08
CA GLY A 149 24.02 -8.59 -4.67
C GLY A 149 22.84 -7.67 -4.33
N THR A 150 21.77 -8.22 -3.77
CA THR A 150 20.54 -7.48 -3.45
C THR A 150 19.97 -7.87 -2.08
N GLY A 151 18.75 -8.43 -2.02
CA GLY A 151 17.98 -8.65 -0.81
C GLY A 151 18.59 -9.65 0.18
N ALA A 152 19.37 -10.64 -0.28
CA ALA A 152 20.05 -11.58 0.61
C ALA A 152 21.03 -10.90 1.57
N THR A 153 21.51 -9.70 1.23
CA THR A 153 22.39 -8.92 2.10
C THR A 153 21.78 -8.71 3.49
N VAL A 154 20.48 -8.47 3.56
CA VAL A 154 19.74 -8.31 4.83
C VAL A 154 19.83 -9.58 5.68
N VAL A 155 19.66 -10.75 5.08
CA VAL A 155 19.70 -12.05 5.77
C VAL A 155 21.12 -12.37 6.21
N VAL A 156 22.11 -12.14 5.34
CA VAL A 156 23.55 -12.34 5.65
C VAL A 156 23.96 -11.47 6.83
N GLU A 157 23.69 -10.16 6.78
CA GLU A 157 24.04 -9.22 7.85
C GLU A 157 23.37 -9.57 9.17
N LYS A 158 22.11 -9.99 9.15
CA LYS A 158 21.36 -10.39 10.34
C LYS A 158 21.94 -11.66 10.98
N LEU A 159 22.17 -12.71 10.20
CA LEU A 159 22.66 -13.98 10.73
C LEU A 159 24.11 -13.86 11.21
N LEU A 160 24.95 -13.16 10.46
CA LEU A 160 26.34 -12.89 10.85
C LEU A 160 26.42 -12.01 12.10
N GLY A 161 25.58 -10.96 12.19
CA GLY A 161 25.51 -10.11 13.38
C GLY A 161 25.15 -10.89 14.63
N ALA A 162 24.17 -11.79 14.53
CA ALA A 162 23.74 -12.66 15.61
C ALA A 162 24.85 -13.65 16.06
N LEU A 163 25.54 -14.27 15.09
CA LEU A 163 26.62 -15.21 15.38
C LEU A 163 27.88 -14.49 15.93
N ALA A 164 28.21 -13.31 15.41
CA ALA A 164 29.32 -12.50 15.89
C ALA A 164 29.13 -12.09 17.37
N ASP A 165 27.87 -11.74 17.74
CA ASP A 165 27.55 -11.40 19.14
C ASP A 165 27.67 -12.59 20.11
N GLN A 166 27.70 -13.84 19.60
CA GLN A 166 27.99 -15.05 20.36
C GLN A 166 29.50 -15.36 20.48
N GLY A 167 30.36 -14.52 19.90
CA GLY A 167 31.81 -14.66 19.99
C GLY A 167 32.45 -15.56 18.95
N ALA A 168 31.80 -15.78 17.82
CA ALA A 168 32.37 -16.55 16.71
C ALA A 168 33.68 -15.88 16.18
N ASP A 169 34.58 -16.70 15.69
CA ASP A 169 35.82 -16.27 15.06
C ASP A 169 35.63 -15.91 13.58
N LEU A 170 36.66 -15.38 12.95
CA LEU A 170 36.62 -14.87 11.58
C LEU A 170 36.29 -15.96 10.55
N ASP A 171 36.87 -17.15 10.72
CA ASP A 171 36.67 -18.27 9.79
C ASP A 171 35.22 -18.79 9.88
N GLY A 172 34.68 -18.98 11.07
CA GLY A 172 33.30 -19.41 11.29
C GLY A 172 32.27 -18.40 10.75
N LEU A 173 32.53 -17.10 10.88
CA LEU A 173 31.68 -16.06 10.29
C LEU A 173 31.77 -16.04 8.77
N ALA A 174 32.98 -16.17 8.20
CA ALA A 174 33.15 -16.22 6.74
C ALA A 174 32.47 -17.46 6.13
N GLU A 175 32.59 -18.63 6.79
CA GLU A 175 31.94 -19.85 6.38
C GLU A 175 30.42 -19.71 6.39
N LEU A 176 29.83 -19.25 7.51
CA LEU A 176 28.38 -19.01 7.61
C LEU A 176 27.91 -18.05 6.55
N GLY A 177 28.58 -16.92 6.38
CA GLY A 177 28.22 -15.89 5.40
C GLY A 177 28.20 -16.43 3.97
N GLY A 178 29.22 -17.21 3.59
CA GLY A 178 29.28 -17.89 2.30
C GLY A 178 28.14 -18.89 2.10
N GLN A 179 27.82 -19.68 3.12
CA GLN A 179 26.70 -20.63 3.09
C GLN A 179 25.35 -19.93 2.95
N VAL A 180 25.11 -18.84 3.71
CA VAL A 180 23.86 -18.07 3.63
C VAL A 180 23.70 -17.39 2.27
N ALA A 181 24.77 -16.79 1.73
CA ALA A 181 24.75 -16.19 0.40
C ALA A 181 24.43 -17.26 -0.68
N ALA A 182 25.07 -18.43 -0.60
CA ALA A 182 24.84 -19.54 -1.51
C ALA A 182 23.41 -20.09 -1.46
N ALA A 183 22.76 -20.08 -0.27
CA ALA A 183 21.40 -20.54 -0.04
C ALA A 183 20.32 -19.50 -0.35
N SER A 184 20.69 -18.30 -0.80
CA SER A 184 19.78 -17.18 -1.00
C SER A 184 19.62 -16.82 -2.47
N ARG A 185 18.40 -16.47 -2.88
CA ARG A 185 18.12 -15.91 -4.22
C ARG A 185 17.07 -14.82 -4.13
N SER A 186 17.19 -13.85 -5.03
CA SER A 186 16.29 -12.71 -5.13
C SER A 186 15.85 -12.45 -6.56
N ILE A 187 14.65 -11.93 -6.72
CA ILE A 187 14.14 -11.34 -7.96
C ILE A 187 13.38 -10.07 -7.62
N ALA A 188 13.48 -9.06 -8.47
CA ALA A 188 12.75 -7.81 -8.35
C ALA A 188 11.89 -7.52 -9.57
N VAL A 189 10.81 -6.76 -9.37
CA VAL A 189 9.92 -6.27 -10.42
C VAL A 189 9.56 -4.82 -10.14
N CYS A 190 9.43 -3.99 -11.20
CA CYS A 190 8.94 -2.63 -11.05
C CYS A 190 7.90 -2.25 -12.11
N ALA A 191 7.00 -1.35 -11.71
CA ALA A 191 5.98 -0.72 -12.55
C ALA A 191 6.34 0.72 -12.95
N ARG A 192 7.29 1.36 -12.24
CA ARG A 192 7.75 2.73 -12.51
C ARG A 192 9.20 2.90 -12.06
N ALA A 193 9.98 3.59 -12.90
CA ALA A 193 11.37 3.96 -12.59
C ALA A 193 11.47 4.83 -11.33
N HIS A 194 12.64 4.79 -10.68
CA HIS A 194 12.97 5.80 -9.67
C HIS A 194 13.18 7.17 -10.34
N THR A 195 13.06 8.20 -9.52
CA THR A 195 13.39 9.56 -9.92
C THR A 195 14.90 9.79 -9.78
N SER A 196 15.56 10.15 -10.87
CA SER A 196 16.98 10.48 -10.89
C SER A 196 17.24 11.72 -10.03
N PRO A 197 18.18 11.67 -9.06
CA PRO A 197 18.53 12.85 -8.26
C PRO A 197 19.15 13.98 -9.08
N ALA A 198 19.80 13.65 -10.21
CA ALA A 198 20.57 14.60 -11.00
C ALA A 198 19.67 15.58 -11.77
N ASP A 199 18.60 15.07 -12.39
CA ASP A 199 17.72 15.87 -13.27
C ASP A 199 16.24 15.83 -12.85
N ARG A 200 15.93 15.08 -11.79
CA ARG A 200 14.57 14.91 -11.25
C ARG A 200 13.57 14.33 -12.26
N ALA A 201 14.09 13.64 -13.28
CA ALA A 201 13.31 12.90 -14.26
C ALA A 201 13.27 11.40 -13.93
N PRO A 202 12.34 10.63 -14.50
CA PRO A 202 12.41 9.17 -14.43
C PRO A 202 13.73 8.65 -15.01
N ALA A 203 14.44 7.79 -14.27
CA ALA A 203 15.75 7.26 -14.69
C ALA A 203 15.68 6.46 -16.00
N PHE A 204 14.53 5.87 -16.29
CA PHE A 204 14.23 5.21 -17.56
C PHE A 204 12.73 5.29 -17.84
N HIS A 205 12.35 5.07 -19.11
CA HIS A 205 10.95 5.04 -19.51
C HIS A 205 10.41 3.62 -19.48
N LEU A 206 9.25 3.43 -18.84
CA LEU A 206 8.48 2.18 -18.84
C LEU A 206 7.05 2.48 -19.27
N ASP A 207 6.48 1.68 -20.19
CA ASP A 207 5.08 1.80 -20.57
C ASP A 207 4.20 1.49 -19.33
N PRO A 208 3.23 2.34 -18.99
CA PRO A 208 2.37 2.14 -17.81
C PRO A 208 1.61 0.80 -17.78
N ARG A 209 1.49 0.12 -18.92
CA ARG A 209 0.84 -1.20 -19.04
C ARG A 209 1.80 -2.37 -18.91
N THR A 210 3.07 -2.13 -18.55
CA THR A 210 4.09 -3.16 -18.47
C THR A 210 4.78 -3.17 -17.12
N LEU A 211 5.38 -4.30 -16.75
CA LEU A 211 6.26 -4.44 -15.60
C LEU A 211 7.64 -4.84 -16.08
N ASP A 212 8.69 -4.22 -15.57
CA ASP A 212 10.08 -4.64 -15.79
C ASP A 212 10.44 -5.72 -14.77
N TYR A 213 10.73 -6.93 -15.25
CA TYR A 213 10.96 -8.12 -14.44
C TYR A 213 12.46 -8.47 -14.38
N GLY A 214 13.03 -8.56 -13.19
CA GLY A 214 14.46 -8.72 -12.95
C GLY A 214 15.21 -7.38 -12.96
N ILE A 215 14.55 -6.29 -12.59
CA ILE A 215 15.15 -4.95 -12.46
C ILE A 215 16.22 -4.92 -11.38
N GLY A 216 17.31 -4.18 -11.60
CA GLY A 216 18.34 -3.95 -10.60
C GLY A 216 18.01 -2.77 -9.67
N ILE A 217 18.70 -2.75 -8.53
CA ILE A 217 18.47 -1.71 -7.49
C ILE A 217 19.04 -0.32 -7.87
N HIS A 218 19.84 -0.20 -8.93
CA HIS A 218 20.26 1.09 -9.51
C HIS A 218 19.46 1.45 -10.76
N GLY A 219 18.41 0.68 -11.10
CA GLY A 219 17.62 0.85 -12.30
C GLY A 219 18.21 0.17 -13.53
N GLU A 220 19.12 -0.79 -13.36
CA GLU A 220 19.62 -1.62 -14.46
C GLU A 220 18.46 -2.47 -14.98
N ARG A 221 18.04 -2.16 -16.20
CA ARG A 221 16.88 -2.80 -16.81
C ARG A 221 17.11 -4.28 -17.05
N ALA A 222 16.05 -5.03 -16.79
CA ALA A 222 16.05 -6.46 -17.04
C ALA A 222 15.87 -6.79 -18.52
N ALA A 223 16.22 -8.03 -18.88
CA ALA A 223 15.98 -8.55 -20.20
C ALA A 223 14.49 -8.84 -20.50
N HIS A 224 13.64 -8.82 -19.50
CA HIS A 224 12.23 -9.22 -19.59
C HIS A 224 11.29 -8.11 -19.13
N THR A 225 10.35 -7.76 -20.01
CA THR A 225 9.22 -6.90 -19.71
C THR A 225 7.94 -7.74 -19.78
N LEU A 226 7.11 -7.70 -18.74
CA LEU A 226 5.81 -8.36 -18.73
C LEU A 226 4.79 -7.41 -19.32
N ALA A 227 4.12 -7.84 -20.40
CA ALA A 227 3.05 -7.08 -21.05
C ALA A 227 1.72 -7.19 -20.26
N ASP A 228 0.80 -6.26 -20.56
CA ASP A 228 -0.59 -6.26 -20.08
C ASP A 228 -0.77 -6.18 -18.55
N HIS A 229 0.25 -5.72 -17.83
CA HIS A 229 0.25 -5.53 -16.38
C HIS A 229 -0.43 -6.69 -15.64
N PRO A 230 0.19 -7.87 -15.58
CA PRO A 230 -0.42 -9.06 -14.97
C PRO A 230 -0.79 -8.80 -13.51
N SER A 231 -1.80 -9.52 -13.02
CA SER A 231 -2.21 -9.41 -11.63
C SER A 231 -1.08 -9.80 -10.67
N VAL A 232 -1.09 -9.23 -9.48
CA VAL A 232 0.00 -9.39 -8.50
C VAL A 232 0.21 -10.84 -8.06
N ASP A 233 -0.86 -11.64 -8.01
CA ASP A 233 -0.80 -13.08 -7.70
C ASP A 233 0.00 -13.84 -8.76
N LEU A 234 -0.23 -13.56 -10.06
CA LEU A 234 0.52 -14.16 -11.15
C LEU A 234 2.00 -13.75 -11.13
N VAL A 235 2.30 -12.49 -10.81
CA VAL A 235 3.67 -12.01 -10.66
C VAL A 235 4.37 -12.73 -9.52
N VAL A 236 3.74 -12.82 -8.34
CA VAL A 236 4.29 -13.50 -7.16
C VAL A 236 4.52 -14.99 -7.45
N THR A 237 3.53 -15.68 -8.05
CA THR A 237 3.68 -17.10 -8.42
C THR A 237 4.86 -17.31 -9.35
N ARG A 238 5.03 -16.49 -10.39
CA ARG A 238 6.15 -16.56 -11.31
C ARG A 238 7.50 -16.35 -10.60
N MET A 239 7.59 -15.33 -9.74
CA MET A 239 8.82 -15.07 -8.97
C MET A 239 9.17 -16.26 -8.07
N LEU A 240 8.17 -16.85 -7.40
CA LEU A 240 8.38 -18.01 -6.53
C LEU A 240 8.75 -19.28 -7.31
N ASP A 241 8.20 -19.50 -8.51
CA ASP A 241 8.59 -20.62 -9.39
C ASP A 241 10.08 -20.56 -9.71
N GLU A 242 10.58 -19.37 -10.08
CA GLU A 242 11.99 -19.18 -10.40
C GLU A 242 12.89 -19.30 -9.15
N LEU A 243 12.51 -18.67 -8.04
CA LEU A 243 13.27 -18.70 -6.79
C LEU A 243 13.40 -20.12 -6.22
N LEU A 244 12.31 -20.89 -6.18
CA LEU A 244 12.28 -22.24 -5.64
C LEU A 244 13.07 -23.23 -6.50
N GLY A 245 13.29 -22.94 -7.78
CA GLY A 245 14.19 -23.71 -8.63
C GLY A 245 15.68 -23.59 -8.26
N HIS A 246 16.04 -22.61 -7.40
CA HIS A 246 17.43 -22.28 -7.09
C HIS A 246 17.73 -22.19 -5.57
N VAL A 247 16.70 -22.17 -4.73
CA VAL A 247 16.83 -22.11 -3.26
C VAL A 247 16.64 -23.50 -2.66
N PRO A 248 17.54 -24.00 -1.80
CA PRO A 248 17.35 -25.27 -1.13
C PRO A 248 16.17 -25.20 -0.15
N THR A 249 15.12 -25.97 -0.43
CA THR A 249 13.96 -26.11 0.46
C THR A 249 14.10 -27.39 1.29
N GLY A 250 14.72 -27.25 2.46
CA GLY A 250 14.93 -28.36 3.40
C GLY A 250 13.89 -28.39 4.52
N PRO A 251 14.04 -29.32 5.50
CA PRO A 251 13.11 -29.47 6.62
C PRO A 251 13.08 -28.25 7.57
N TYR A 252 14.07 -27.37 7.49
CA TYR A 252 14.15 -26.16 8.31
C TYR A 252 13.38 -24.98 7.73
N GLY A 253 12.90 -25.12 6.49
CA GLY A 253 12.11 -24.09 5.81
C GLY A 253 12.95 -22.97 5.19
N VAL A 254 12.29 -21.83 5.00
CA VAL A 254 12.89 -20.64 4.37
C VAL A 254 12.65 -19.39 5.21
N ILE A 255 13.54 -18.39 5.06
CA ILE A 255 13.26 -16.99 5.35
C ILE A 255 12.83 -16.34 4.05
N ALA A 256 11.70 -15.66 4.07
CA ALA A 256 11.22 -14.85 2.95
C ALA A 256 11.28 -13.36 3.31
N VAL A 257 11.92 -12.55 2.45
CA VAL A 257 11.98 -11.10 2.58
C VAL A 257 11.27 -10.49 1.38
N VAL A 258 10.20 -9.75 1.63
CA VAL A 258 9.47 -8.95 0.63
C VAL A 258 9.86 -7.49 0.84
N SER A 259 10.67 -6.94 -0.05
CA SER A 259 11.17 -5.58 0.08
C SER A 259 10.54 -4.65 -0.95
N SER A 260 10.03 -3.50 -0.48
CA SER A 260 9.75 -2.35 -1.36
C SER A 260 11.04 -1.89 -2.03
N LEU A 261 10.94 -1.49 -3.30
CA LEU A 261 12.01 -0.72 -3.96
C LEU A 261 11.91 0.79 -3.65
N GLY A 262 11.04 1.19 -2.72
CA GLY A 262 10.87 2.54 -2.19
C GLY A 262 9.52 3.18 -2.51
N GLY A 263 8.96 2.91 -3.68
CA GLY A 263 7.68 3.47 -4.13
C GLY A 263 6.46 2.56 -3.94
N THR A 264 6.62 1.38 -3.36
CA THR A 264 5.51 0.45 -3.04
C THR A 264 5.06 0.66 -1.60
N SER A 265 3.78 0.88 -1.41
CA SER A 265 3.17 1.19 -0.10
C SER A 265 3.19 -0.01 0.85
N ASP A 266 3.05 0.25 2.17
CA ASP A 266 2.92 -0.83 3.16
C ASP A 266 1.67 -1.69 2.93
N LEU A 267 0.57 -1.11 2.45
CA LEU A 267 -0.64 -1.86 2.07
C LEU A 267 -0.34 -2.91 0.98
N GLU A 268 0.33 -2.49 -0.11
CA GLU A 268 0.71 -3.39 -1.20
C GLU A 268 1.67 -4.48 -0.71
N LEU A 269 2.66 -4.12 0.12
CA LEU A 269 3.60 -5.09 0.69
C LEU A 269 2.90 -6.14 1.58
N ARG A 270 1.85 -5.76 2.35
CA ARG A 270 1.06 -6.73 3.13
C ARG A 270 0.28 -7.67 2.24
N ILE A 271 -0.28 -7.19 1.14
CA ILE A 271 -0.94 -8.04 0.14
C ILE A 271 0.07 -9.02 -0.46
N ILE A 272 1.21 -8.51 -0.96
CA ILE A 272 2.26 -9.34 -1.56
C ILE A 272 2.77 -10.38 -0.56
N SER A 273 3.02 -10.01 0.70
CA SER A 273 3.50 -10.94 1.71
C SER A 273 2.49 -12.05 2.04
N ALA A 274 1.19 -11.73 2.03
CA ALA A 274 0.14 -12.74 2.20
C ALA A 274 0.13 -13.74 1.03
N LEU A 275 0.26 -13.25 -0.21
CA LEU A 275 0.35 -14.10 -1.41
C LEU A 275 1.60 -14.98 -1.40
N VAL A 276 2.76 -14.43 -1.03
CA VAL A 276 4.03 -15.17 -0.89
C VAL A 276 3.87 -16.29 0.14
N HIS A 277 3.34 -15.98 1.33
CA HIS A 277 3.13 -17.00 2.37
C HIS A 277 2.16 -18.08 1.92
N GLN A 278 1.04 -17.70 1.32
CA GLN A 278 0.00 -18.62 0.85
C GLN A 278 0.55 -19.55 -0.25
N ASP A 279 1.27 -19.03 -1.23
CA ASP A 279 1.83 -19.79 -2.33
C ASP A 279 2.91 -20.76 -1.81
N LEU A 280 3.89 -20.33 -1.00
CA LEU A 280 4.90 -21.19 -0.39
C LEU A 280 4.27 -22.31 0.45
N THR A 281 3.28 -21.98 1.28
CA THR A 281 2.59 -22.96 2.14
C THR A 281 1.81 -23.99 1.29
N SER A 282 1.15 -23.55 0.21
CA SER A 282 0.43 -24.45 -0.70
C SER A 282 1.34 -25.47 -1.40
N ARG A 283 2.63 -25.10 -1.58
CA ARG A 283 3.69 -25.98 -2.14
C ARG A 283 4.37 -26.84 -1.06
N GLY A 284 3.92 -26.77 0.20
CA GLY A 284 4.50 -27.52 1.32
C GLY A 284 5.84 -26.95 1.81
N VAL A 285 6.20 -25.71 1.46
CA VAL A 285 7.40 -25.04 1.94
C VAL A 285 7.11 -24.38 3.29
N HIS A 286 7.86 -24.76 4.32
CA HIS A 286 7.76 -24.13 5.63
C HIS A 286 8.39 -22.73 5.60
N VAL A 287 7.62 -21.71 5.99
CA VAL A 287 8.08 -20.33 6.10
C VAL A 287 8.42 -20.06 7.57
N HIS A 288 9.72 -20.10 7.92
CA HIS A 288 10.18 -19.80 9.28
C HIS A 288 9.99 -18.32 9.62
N ALA A 289 10.36 -17.44 8.71
CA ALA A 289 10.18 -16.00 8.89
C ALA A 289 9.73 -15.34 7.59
N LEU A 290 8.85 -14.33 7.72
CA LEU A 290 8.36 -13.50 6.62
C LEU A 290 8.52 -12.04 7.01
N ALA A 291 9.48 -11.37 6.39
CA ALA A 291 9.74 -9.95 6.57
C ALA A 291 9.16 -9.17 5.39
N ALA A 292 8.30 -8.18 5.66
CA ALA A 292 7.73 -7.30 4.63
C ALA A 292 7.89 -5.84 5.03
N GLY A 293 8.54 -5.05 4.18
CA GLY A 293 8.85 -3.66 4.45
C GLY A 293 9.82 -3.07 3.42
N ALA A 294 10.32 -1.87 3.67
CA ALA A 294 11.45 -1.33 2.93
C ALA A 294 12.75 -1.84 3.57
N TYR A 295 13.47 -2.70 2.87
CA TYR A 295 14.74 -3.27 3.34
C TYR A 295 15.89 -2.96 2.39
N VAL A 296 15.66 -3.08 1.08
CA VAL A 296 16.60 -2.76 0.02
C VAL A 296 15.85 -1.96 -1.03
N THR A 297 16.03 -0.65 -1.04
CA THR A 297 15.30 0.25 -1.92
C THR A 297 16.12 0.67 -3.15
N ALA A 298 15.49 1.36 -4.06
CA ALA A 298 16.08 2.06 -5.19
C ALA A 298 15.43 3.45 -5.28
N LEU A 299 15.68 4.27 -4.26
CA LEU A 299 15.01 5.56 -4.03
C LEU A 299 13.48 5.40 -3.97
N ASP A 300 12.75 5.97 -4.93
CA ASP A 300 11.28 5.96 -5.04
C ASP A 300 10.75 5.03 -6.15
N MET A 301 11.54 4.00 -6.56
CA MET A 301 11.10 3.05 -7.58
C MET A 301 9.83 2.32 -7.12
N ALA A 302 8.76 2.39 -7.95
CA ALA A 302 7.54 1.66 -7.66
C ALA A 302 7.70 0.20 -8.09
N GLY A 303 7.98 -0.65 -7.12
CA GLY A 303 8.25 -2.07 -7.32
C GLY A 303 8.61 -2.77 -6.03
N PHE A 304 8.81 -4.07 -6.12
CA PHE A 304 9.19 -4.90 -4.98
C PHE A 304 10.15 -6.01 -5.39
N SER A 305 10.87 -6.55 -4.41
CA SER A 305 11.66 -7.76 -4.55
C SER A 305 11.20 -8.84 -3.60
N ILE A 306 11.40 -10.09 -3.99
CA ILE A 306 11.26 -11.27 -3.13
C ILE A 306 12.63 -11.91 -3.03
N THR A 307 13.10 -12.10 -1.79
CA THR A 307 14.29 -12.88 -1.47
C THR A 307 13.87 -14.11 -0.69
N LEU A 308 14.32 -15.28 -1.11
CA LEU A 308 14.22 -16.52 -0.36
C LEU A 308 15.60 -16.98 0.07
N THR A 309 15.72 -17.38 1.34
CA THR A 309 16.91 -18.03 1.91
C THR A 309 16.51 -19.37 2.48
N GLY A 310 17.04 -20.46 1.94
CA GLY A 310 16.85 -21.81 2.49
C GLY A 310 17.63 -22.00 3.78
N LEU A 311 16.96 -22.47 4.82
CA LEU A 311 17.56 -22.60 6.15
C LEU A 311 18.33 -23.90 6.31
N ALA A 312 19.50 -23.79 6.97
CA ALA A 312 20.28 -24.92 7.50
C ALA A 312 20.13 -25.02 9.04
N PRO A 313 20.60 -26.13 9.65
CA PRO A 313 20.52 -26.30 11.09
C PRO A 313 21.10 -25.10 11.87
N GLY A 314 20.34 -24.61 12.85
CA GLY A 314 20.74 -23.51 13.72
C GLY A 314 20.47 -22.10 13.19
N TRP A 315 20.26 -21.89 11.87
CA TRP A 315 20.05 -20.57 11.29
C TRP A 315 18.76 -19.90 11.73
N ALA A 316 17.69 -20.68 11.88
CA ALA A 316 16.44 -20.21 12.44
C ALA A 316 16.63 -19.56 13.82
N GLY A 317 17.40 -20.21 14.70
CA GLY A 317 17.72 -19.66 16.02
C GLY A 317 18.55 -18.38 15.97
N LEU A 318 19.46 -18.23 15.00
CA LEU A 318 20.20 -16.98 14.78
C LEU A 318 19.30 -15.86 14.29
N TRP A 319 18.35 -16.16 13.40
CA TRP A 319 17.37 -15.18 12.93
C TRP A 319 16.50 -14.66 14.06
N ASP A 320 16.05 -15.51 14.95
CA ASP A 320 15.14 -15.18 16.06
C ASP A 320 15.81 -14.39 17.19
N LEU A 321 17.16 -14.29 17.21
CA LEU A 321 17.85 -13.47 18.20
C LEU A 321 17.51 -11.98 18.04
N PRO A 322 17.31 -11.26 19.15
CA PRO A 322 16.97 -9.85 19.09
C PRO A 322 18.11 -9.00 18.51
N THR A 323 17.75 -7.87 17.90
CA THR A 323 18.70 -6.84 17.44
C THR A 323 18.46 -5.53 18.18
N ASP A 324 19.53 -4.77 18.40
CA ASP A 324 19.47 -3.37 18.82
C ASP A 324 20.05 -2.51 17.67
N THR A 325 19.23 -2.39 16.62
CA THR A 325 19.53 -1.74 15.34
C THR A 325 18.36 -0.84 14.93
N PRO A 326 18.56 0.19 14.08
CA PRO A 326 17.46 1.01 13.56
C PRO A 326 16.36 0.19 12.90
N LEU A 327 16.72 -0.79 12.09
CA LEU A 327 15.79 -1.70 11.44
C LEU A 327 15.47 -2.88 12.35
N ARG A 328 14.19 -3.12 12.59
CA ARG A 328 13.72 -4.31 13.30
C ARG A 328 13.20 -5.33 12.30
N LEU A 329 13.81 -6.50 12.30
CA LEU A 329 13.32 -7.64 11.53
C LEU A 329 12.34 -8.46 12.38
N PRO A 330 11.25 -8.99 11.79
CA PRO A 330 10.33 -9.86 12.51
C PRO A 330 11.01 -11.18 12.86
N GLY A 331 10.62 -11.78 13.96
CA GLY A 331 10.98 -13.16 14.31
C GLY A 331 10.20 -14.19 13.49
N SER A 332 9.99 -15.38 14.08
CA SER A 332 9.27 -16.47 13.42
C SER A 332 7.90 -16.07 12.91
N ALA A 333 7.58 -16.47 11.69
CA ALA A 333 6.28 -16.22 11.10
C ALA A 333 5.20 -17.13 11.72
N ALA A 334 3.97 -16.63 11.81
CA ALA A 334 2.83 -17.46 12.15
C ALA A 334 2.54 -18.43 10.99
N SER A 335 2.34 -19.72 11.30
CA SER A 335 2.00 -20.73 10.29
C SER A 335 0.61 -20.50 9.66
N THR A 336 -0.28 -19.85 10.39
CA THR A 336 -1.64 -19.51 9.93
C THR A 336 -2.10 -18.19 10.55
N THR A 337 -2.98 -17.49 9.84
CA THR A 337 -3.63 -16.30 10.37
C THR A 337 -4.60 -16.68 11.50
N THR A 338 -4.54 -16.00 12.63
CA THR A 338 -5.55 -16.16 13.69
C THR A 338 -6.85 -15.49 13.25
N THR A 339 -7.85 -16.30 12.93
CA THR A 339 -9.19 -15.79 12.58
C THR A 339 -10.03 -15.71 13.85
N LEU A 340 -10.55 -14.52 14.15
CA LEU A 340 -11.47 -14.33 15.26
C LEU A 340 -12.91 -14.55 14.81
N ALA A 341 -13.69 -15.29 15.61
CA ALA A 341 -15.12 -15.39 15.39
C ALA A 341 -15.77 -14.04 15.73
N PRO A 342 -16.79 -13.59 14.97
CA PRO A 342 -17.55 -12.40 15.33
C PRO A 342 -18.21 -12.60 16.70
N PRO A 343 -18.39 -11.52 17.49
CA PRO A 343 -19.04 -11.64 18.79
C PRO A 343 -20.48 -12.13 18.64
N THR A 344 -20.85 -13.15 19.42
CA THR A 344 -22.18 -13.79 19.39
C THR A 344 -23.33 -12.84 19.78
N HIS A 345 -23.02 -11.66 20.31
CA HIS A 345 -23.95 -10.62 20.77
C HIS A 345 -23.87 -9.34 19.94
N ALA A 346 -23.37 -9.41 18.68
CA ALA A 346 -23.59 -8.29 17.77
C ALA A 346 -25.11 -8.05 17.71
N PRO A 347 -25.62 -6.82 17.99
CA PRO A 347 -27.02 -6.55 17.85
C PRO A 347 -27.39 -6.90 16.42
N SER A 348 -28.10 -8.00 16.24
CA SER A 348 -28.79 -8.26 14.98
C SER A 348 -29.69 -7.05 14.80
N ALA A 349 -29.29 -6.11 13.94
CA ALA A 349 -30.24 -5.17 13.40
C ALA A 349 -31.38 -6.05 12.90
N ALA A 350 -32.55 -5.94 13.55
CA ALA A 350 -33.68 -6.75 13.20
C ALA A 350 -33.84 -6.67 11.68
N ARG A 351 -33.43 -7.72 10.98
CA ARG A 351 -33.68 -7.83 9.55
C ARG A 351 -35.18 -7.72 9.45
N ALA A 352 -35.63 -6.55 8.99
CA ALA A 352 -37.02 -6.43 8.62
C ALA A 352 -37.27 -7.62 7.70
N THR A 353 -38.18 -8.53 8.11
CA THR A 353 -38.67 -9.59 7.25
C THR A 353 -39.38 -8.87 6.12
N ALA A 354 -38.62 -8.47 5.10
CA ALA A 354 -39.12 -7.77 3.95
C ALA A 354 -39.89 -8.75 3.10
N PRO A 355 -41.07 -8.36 2.61
CA PRO A 355 -41.86 -9.20 1.70
C PRO A 355 -41.05 -9.46 0.43
N THR A 356 -41.20 -10.68 -0.07
CA THR A 356 -40.55 -11.23 -1.24
C THR A 356 -40.52 -10.32 -2.47
N ALA A 357 -39.39 -10.33 -3.10
CA ALA A 357 -38.73 -9.72 -4.26
C ALA A 357 -39.53 -9.42 -5.55
N GLN A 358 -40.81 -9.14 -5.55
CA GLN A 358 -41.58 -8.76 -6.75
C GLN A 358 -42.42 -7.51 -6.46
N GLY A 359 -41.83 -6.34 -6.74
CA GLY A 359 -42.49 -5.05 -6.54
C GLY A 359 -41.62 -3.88 -6.98
N GLY A 360 -42.11 -2.67 -6.78
CA GLY A 360 -41.43 -1.41 -7.16
C GLY A 360 -39.97 -1.28 -6.67
N GLY A 361 -39.62 -1.89 -5.54
CA GLY A 361 -38.27 -1.86 -5.00
C GLY A 361 -37.22 -2.54 -5.85
N ARG A 362 -37.55 -3.63 -6.56
CA ARG A 362 -36.60 -4.26 -7.50
C ARG A 362 -36.45 -3.41 -8.75
N ALA A 363 -37.54 -2.91 -9.32
CA ALA A 363 -37.49 -2.02 -10.47
C ALA A 363 -36.69 -0.74 -10.15
N PHE A 364 -36.85 -0.18 -8.95
CA PHE A 364 -36.05 0.96 -8.48
C PHE A 364 -34.58 0.63 -8.36
N LEU A 365 -34.20 -0.50 -7.79
CA LEU A 365 -32.80 -0.93 -7.68
C LEU A 365 -32.17 -1.10 -9.08
N ASP A 366 -32.87 -1.75 -10.01
CA ASP A 366 -32.39 -1.98 -11.37
C ASP A 366 -32.20 -0.67 -12.13
N GLU A 367 -33.15 0.27 -12.01
CA GLU A 367 -33.07 1.58 -12.62
C GLU A 367 -31.93 2.41 -11.99
N LEU A 368 -31.81 2.42 -10.67
CA LEU A 368 -30.71 3.11 -9.98
C LEU A 368 -29.35 2.54 -10.37
N HIS A 369 -29.25 1.23 -10.56
CA HIS A 369 -28.01 0.59 -11.01
C HIS A 369 -27.61 1.06 -12.41
N GLN A 370 -28.57 1.14 -13.35
CA GLN A 370 -28.29 1.65 -14.70
C GLN A 370 -27.83 3.12 -14.67
N VAL A 371 -28.57 3.95 -13.94
CA VAL A 371 -28.28 5.38 -13.80
C VAL A 371 -26.93 5.62 -13.12
N ALA A 372 -26.62 4.88 -12.05
CA ALA A 372 -25.34 4.97 -11.35
C ALA A 372 -24.16 4.52 -12.25
N ALA A 373 -24.33 3.43 -13.00
CA ALA A 373 -23.29 2.95 -13.91
C ALA A 373 -22.94 3.99 -14.99
N LEU A 374 -23.94 4.68 -15.54
CA LEU A 374 -23.74 5.77 -16.50
C LEU A 374 -23.06 7.00 -15.87
N ALA A 375 -23.33 7.28 -14.60
CA ALA A 375 -22.78 8.43 -13.87
C ALA A 375 -21.40 8.19 -13.24
N HIS A 376 -20.91 6.95 -13.22
CA HIS A 376 -19.70 6.55 -12.48
C HIS A 376 -18.48 7.44 -12.76
N THR A 377 -18.11 7.57 -14.05
CA THR A 377 -16.96 8.36 -14.47
C THR A 377 -17.08 9.83 -14.07
N ASP A 378 -18.29 10.40 -14.26
CA ASP A 378 -18.54 11.81 -13.96
C ASP A 378 -18.56 12.07 -12.45
N LEU A 379 -19.12 11.16 -11.63
CA LEU A 379 -19.09 11.26 -10.17
C LEU A 379 -17.67 11.14 -9.63
N THR A 380 -16.86 10.23 -10.17
CA THR A 380 -15.45 10.07 -9.80
C THR A 380 -14.65 11.34 -10.15
N ALA A 381 -14.81 11.88 -11.37
CA ALA A 381 -14.13 13.08 -11.79
C ALA A 381 -14.55 14.31 -10.96
N LEU A 382 -15.84 14.40 -10.62
CA LEU A 382 -16.37 15.46 -9.78
C LEU A 382 -15.78 15.41 -8.38
N ASP A 383 -15.70 14.23 -7.77
CA ASP A 383 -15.12 14.06 -6.45
C ASP A 383 -13.58 14.21 -6.44
N GLN A 384 -12.88 13.85 -7.52
CA GLN A 384 -11.45 14.16 -7.68
C GLN A 384 -11.17 15.67 -7.67
N ALA A 385 -12.09 16.47 -8.20
CA ALA A 385 -11.96 17.90 -8.22
C ALA A 385 -12.39 18.57 -6.89
N THR A 386 -13.32 17.96 -6.15
CA THR A 386 -13.91 18.55 -4.92
C THR A 386 -13.53 17.83 -3.64
N GLY A 387 -13.06 16.60 -3.70
CA GLY A 387 -12.77 15.72 -2.57
C GLY A 387 -11.51 14.88 -2.77
N ASP A 388 -11.61 13.58 -2.60
CA ASP A 388 -10.50 12.62 -2.71
C ASP A 388 -10.68 11.57 -3.83
N GLY A 389 -11.77 11.65 -4.60
CA GLY A 389 -11.99 10.87 -5.82
C GLY A 389 -12.57 9.47 -5.60
N ASP A 390 -13.00 9.11 -4.41
CA ASP A 390 -13.51 7.77 -4.10
C ASP A 390 -15.05 7.64 -4.17
N PHE A 391 -15.78 8.76 -4.29
CA PHE A 391 -17.24 8.78 -4.20
C PHE A 391 -17.93 7.97 -5.32
N GLY A 392 -17.44 8.09 -6.55
CA GLY A 392 -18.00 7.33 -7.68
C GLY A 392 -17.92 5.82 -7.45
N ASP A 393 -16.74 5.34 -7.05
CA ASP A 393 -16.52 3.92 -6.73
C ASP A 393 -17.38 3.46 -5.54
N ASN A 394 -17.44 4.26 -4.47
CA ASN A 394 -18.21 3.94 -3.28
C ASN A 394 -19.73 3.89 -3.56
N PHE A 395 -20.27 4.88 -4.27
CA PHE A 395 -21.70 4.93 -4.57
C PHE A 395 -22.11 3.87 -5.59
N CYS A 396 -21.45 3.80 -6.73
CA CYS A 396 -21.80 2.84 -7.80
C CYS A 396 -21.47 1.40 -7.40
N GLY A 397 -20.34 1.19 -6.72
CA GLY A 397 -19.99 -0.11 -6.15
C GLY A 397 -21.00 -0.58 -5.11
N GLY A 398 -21.49 0.32 -4.25
CA GLY A 398 -22.55 0.05 -3.27
C GLY A 398 -23.87 -0.36 -3.95
N VAL A 399 -24.29 0.35 -4.99
CA VAL A 399 -25.50 -0.01 -5.75
C VAL A 399 -25.35 -1.37 -6.43
N THR A 400 -24.20 -1.64 -7.06
CA THR A 400 -23.90 -2.94 -7.68
C THR A 400 -23.91 -4.08 -6.65
N ALA A 401 -23.31 -3.88 -5.48
CA ALA A 401 -23.32 -4.86 -4.41
C ALA A 401 -24.74 -5.12 -3.88
N ALA A 402 -25.60 -4.10 -3.86
CA ALA A 402 -27.01 -4.26 -3.48
C ALA A 402 -27.79 -5.13 -4.49
N VAL A 403 -27.52 -5.02 -5.79
CA VAL A 403 -28.10 -5.92 -6.81
C VAL A 403 -27.71 -7.37 -6.50
N HIS A 404 -26.43 -7.63 -6.28
CA HIS A 404 -25.95 -8.97 -5.93
C HIS A 404 -26.53 -9.50 -4.61
N LEU A 405 -26.73 -8.62 -3.62
CA LEU A 405 -27.36 -9.00 -2.35
C LEU A 405 -28.83 -9.36 -2.55
N ALA A 406 -29.58 -8.54 -3.30
CA ALA A 406 -30.98 -8.78 -3.61
C ALA A 406 -31.17 -10.14 -4.34
N ASP A 407 -30.34 -10.43 -5.33
CA ASP A 407 -30.37 -11.67 -6.10
C ASP A 407 -30.03 -12.90 -5.23
N ARG A 408 -29.00 -12.82 -4.39
CA ARG A 408 -28.58 -13.96 -3.55
C ARG A 408 -29.53 -14.23 -2.38
N ALA A 409 -30.02 -13.17 -1.75
CA ALA A 409 -30.80 -13.28 -0.51
C ALA A 409 -32.34 -13.25 -0.75
N GLY A 410 -32.80 -12.95 -1.96
CA GLY A 410 -34.22 -12.84 -2.29
C GLY A 410 -34.94 -11.73 -1.52
N ILE A 411 -34.27 -10.63 -1.20
CA ILE A 411 -34.82 -9.49 -0.46
C ILE A 411 -35.22 -8.36 -1.41
N ALA A 412 -36.12 -7.47 -0.93
CA ALA A 412 -36.56 -6.33 -1.71
C ALA A 412 -35.41 -5.38 -2.04
N GLY A 413 -35.42 -4.76 -3.25
CA GLY A 413 -34.32 -3.97 -3.78
C GLY A 413 -33.92 -2.80 -2.90
N THR A 414 -34.89 -2.03 -2.37
CA THR A 414 -34.59 -0.89 -1.49
C THR A 414 -34.05 -1.35 -0.12
N ALA A 415 -34.48 -2.52 0.38
CA ALA A 415 -33.91 -3.11 1.59
C ALA A 415 -32.45 -3.57 1.35
N ALA A 416 -32.15 -4.14 0.18
CA ALA A 416 -30.79 -4.49 -0.20
C ALA A 416 -29.87 -3.26 -0.27
N LEU A 417 -30.35 -2.15 -0.84
CA LEU A 417 -29.63 -0.86 -0.81
C LEU A 417 -29.37 -0.40 0.65
N ALA A 418 -30.39 -0.44 1.49
CA ALA A 418 -30.27 -0.01 2.89
C ALA A 418 -29.22 -0.84 3.65
N ASP A 419 -29.25 -2.16 3.51
CA ASP A 419 -28.32 -3.07 4.17
C ASP A 419 -26.89 -2.90 3.62
N THR A 420 -26.75 -2.83 2.29
CA THR A 420 -25.43 -2.69 1.64
C THR A 420 -24.76 -1.37 2.01
N PHE A 421 -25.47 -0.24 1.92
CA PHE A 421 -24.89 1.06 2.25
C PHE A 421 -24.58 1.21 3.72
N ARG A 422 -25.41 0.64 4.61
CA ARG A 422 -25.15 0.67 6.05
C ARG A 422 -23.94 -0.17 6.46
N ASP A 423 -23.79 -1.38 5.86
CA ASP A 423 -22.91 -2.41 6.40
C ASP A 423 -21.62 -2.59 5.56
N HIS A 424 -21.61 -2.18 4.28
CA HIS A 424 -20.53 -2.48 3.33
C HIS A 424 -19.94 -1.26 2.60
N VAL A 425 -20.64 -0.13 2.55
CA VAL A 425 -20.11 1.09 1.94
C VAL A 425 -19.43 1.94 3.00
N GLY A 426 -18.15 2.22 2.78
CA GLY A 426 -17.34 3.03 3.70
C GLY A 426 -17.56 4.54 3.59
N GLY A 427 -16.72 5.28 4.30
CA GLY A 427 -16.74 6.74 4.29
C GLY A 427 -17.99 7.35 4.94
N SER A 428 -18.31 8.60 4.60
CA SER A 428 -19.54 9.28 5.02
C SER A 428 -20.76 8.90 4.16
N SER A 429 -20.53 8.52 2.91
CA SER A 429 -21.59 8.15 1.95
C SER A 429 -22.35 6.90 2.40
N GLY A 430 -21.67 5.87 2.87
CA GLY A 430 -22.29 4.64 3.35
C GLY A 430 -23.40 4.88 4.38
N PRO A 431 -23.12 5.39 5.57
CA PRO A 431 -24.15 5.62 6.59
C PRO A 431 -25.20 6.65 6.18
N LEU A 432 -24.86 7.69 5.40
CA LEU A 432 -25.82 8.71 4.98
C LEU A 432 -26.84 8.15 3.97
N PHE A 433 -26.38 7.47 2.92
CA PHE A 433 -27.28 6.79 1.98
C PHE A 433 -27.97 5.58 2.60
N GLY A 434 -27.30 4.86 3.52
CA GLY A 434 -27.91 3.80 4.32
C GLY A 434 -29.11 4.28 5.12
N MET A 435 -29.04 5.48 5.74
CA MET A 435 -30.18 6.12 6.43
C MET A 435 -31.28 6.50 5.45
N LEU A 436 -30.94 7.03 4.28
CA LEU A 436 -31.89 7.36 3.22
C LEU A 436 -32.66 6.12 2.75
N PHE A 437 -31.95 5.07 2.33
CA PHE A 437 -32.57 3.86 1.81
C PHE A 437 -33.36 3.10 2.90
N THR A 438 -32.88 3.09 4.16
CA THR A 438 -33.65 2.52 5.28
C THR A 438 -35.00 3.24 5.48
N ALA A 439 -35.02 4.56 5.32
CA ALA A 439 -36.25 5.32 5.45
C ALA A 439 -37.20 5.12 4.24
N LEU A 440 -36.65 4.93 3.04
CA LEU A 440 -37.41 4.73 1.79
C LEU A 440 -37.98 3.32 1.66
N ALA A 441 -37.29 2.28 2.14
CA ALA A 441 -37.65 0.88 1.91
C ALA A 441 -39.13 0.53 2.15
N PRO A 442 -39.78 0.95 3.26
CA PRO A 442 -41.17 0.62 3.50
C PRO A 442 -42.17 1.17 2.46
N SER A 443 -41.78 2.20 1.72
CA SER A 443 -42.64 2.95 0.81
C SER A 443 -42.25 2.77 -0.66
N ALA A 444 -40.95 2.74 -0.97
CA ALA A 444 -40.42 2.58 -2.32
C ALA A 444 -40.62 1.15 -2.89
N ASP A 445 -40.75 0.15 -2.01
CA ASP A 445 -41.00 -1.24 -2.41
C ASP A 445 -42.48 -1.48 -2.81
N ARG A 446 -43.36 -0.51 -2.62
CA ARG A 446 -44.76 -0.59 -3.03
C ARG A 446 -44.94 -0.04 -4.44
N PHE A 447 -45.86 -0.68 -5.19
CA PHE A 447 -46.24 -0.21 -6.51
C PHE A 447 -47.77 -0.23 -6.62
N PRO A 448 -48.47 0.88 -6.97
CA PRO A 448 -47.89 2.24 -7.17
C PRO A 448 -47.33 2.86 -5.87
N ALA A 449 -46.49 3.88 -6.02
CA ALA A 449 -45.87 4.55 -4.90
C ALA A 449 -46.91 5.25 -4.01
N ASP A 450 -46.75 5.08 -2.70
CA ASP A 450 -47.49 5.86 -1.69
C ASP A 450 -46.76 7.21 -1.47
N VAL A 451 -47.14 8.22 -2.26
CA VAL A 451 -46.49 9.55 -2.24
C VAL A 451 -46.44 10.20 -0.84
N PRO A 452 -47.55 10.21 -0.04
CA PRO A 452 -47.52 10.69 1.35
C PRO A 452 -46.50 9.95 2.24
N ALA A 453 -46.44 8.61 2.08
CA ALA A 453 -45.51 7.80 2.84
C ALA A 453 -44.04 8.06 2.42
N LEU A 454 -43.76 8.25 1.13
CA LEU A 454 -42.46 8.63 0.60
C LEU A 454 -42.04 10.02 1.07
N ALA A 455 -42.94 11.01 1.05
CA ALA A 455 -42.68 12.35 1.60
C ALA A 455 -42.28 12.30 3.09
N ALA A 456 -43.03 11.53 3.89
CA ALA A 456 -42.71 11.32 5.29
C ALA A 456 -41.34 10.58 5.46
N ALA A 457 -41.02 9.62 4.58
CA ALA A 457 -39.75 8.90 4.60
C ALA A 457 -38.56 9.83 4.29
N LEU A 458 -38.63 10.66 3.25
CA LEU A 458 -37.59 11.64 2.92
C LEU A 458 -37.37 12.64 4.05
N ARG A 459 -38.43 13.14 4.69
CA ARG A 459 -38.31 14.02 5.85
C ARG A 459 -37.66 13.34 7.04
N ARG A 460 -38.00 12.09 7.35
CA ARG A 460 -37.32 11.32 8.39
C ARG A 460 -35.84 11.11 8.08
N ALA A 461 -35.50 10.77 6.83
CA ALA A 461 -34.12 10.63 6.38
C ALA A 461 -33.37 11.95 6.54
N LEU A 462 -33.91 13.05 6.03
CA LEU A 462 -33.33 14.39 6.14
C LEU A 462 -33.10 14.78 7.62
N SER A 463 -34.10 14.61 8.48
CA SER A 463 -33.98 14.93 9.91
C SER A 463 -32.89 14.09 10.58
N ARG A 464 -32.75 12.82 10.26
CA ARG A 464 -31.74 11.93 10.83
C ARG A 464 -30.34 12.24 10.29
N ILE A 465 -30.20 12.48 8.99
CA ILE A 465 -28.96 12.88 8.32
C ILE A 465 -28.44 14.21 8.90
N THR A 466 -29.31 15.21 9.04
CA THR A 466 -28.93 16.51 9.61
C THR A 466 -28.57 16.40 11.09
N ALA A 467 -29.29 15.58 11.88
CA ALA A 467 -29.00 15.39 13.29
C ALA A 467 -27.64 14.70 13.53
N ILE A 468 -27.29 13.71 12.72
CA ILE A 468 -26.04 12.94 12.87
C ILE A 468 -24.88 13.61 12.13
N GLY A 469 -25.09 14.02 10.86
CA GLY A 469 -24.06 14.61 10.00
C GLY A 469 -23.80 16.09 10.29
N GLY A 470 -24.71 16.77 11.00
CA GLY A 470 -24.59 18.19 11.35
C GLY A 470 -24.68 19.14 10.18
N ALA A 471 -24.93 18.64 8.96
CA ALA A 471 -25.08 19.44 7.74
C ALA A 471 -26.43 20.17 7.71
N ARG A 472 -26.45 21.38 7.15
CA ARG A 472 -27.65 22.20 6.96
C ARG A 472 -27.76 22.63 5.50
N PRO A 473 -28.96 22.98 5.00
CA PRO A 473 -29.08 23.63 3.70
C PRO A 473 -28.13 24.84 3.59
N GLY A 474 -27.35 24.91 2.52
CA GLY A 474 -26.30 25.89 2.30
C GLY A 474 -24.88 25.47 2.70
N ASP A 475 -24.68 24.26 3.20
CA ASP A 475 -23.36 23.73 3.58
C ASP A 475 -22.62 23.02 2.41
N CYS A 476 -23.20 23.02 1.20
CA CYS A 476 -22.68 22.30 0.01
C CYS A 476 -22.56 20.80 0.26
N THR A 477 -23.70 20.13 0.44
CA THR A 477 -23.79 18.70 0.74
C THR A 477 -25.03 18.08 0.11
N LEU A 478 -25.17 16.76 0.20
CA LEU A 478 -26.38 16.05 -0.22
C LEU A 478 -27.67 16.62 0.39
N VAL A 479 -27.60 17.34 1.52
CA VAL A 479 -28.77 17.99 2.16
C VAL A 479 -29.37 19.07 1.27
N ASP A 480 -28.53 19.74 0.45
CA ASP A 480 -28.94 20.80 -0.45
C ASP A 480 -29.80 20.30 -1.62
N ALA A 481 -29.71 19.02 -1.95
CA ALA A 481 -30.61 18.34 -2.90
C ALA A 481 -31.78 17.64 -2.20
N LEU A 482 -31.54 17.00 -1.05
CA LEU A 482 -32.55 16.22 -0.33
C LEU A 482 -33.63 17.09 0.31
N ALA A 483 -33.29 18.25 0.85
CA ALA A 483 -34.27 19.12 1.52
C ALA A 483 -35.31 19.67 0.53
N PRO A 484 -34.94 20.33 -0.61
CA PRO A 484 -35.93 20.80 -1.56
C PRO A 484 -36.76 19.68 -2.20
N ALA A 485 -36.18 18.49 -2.38
CA ALA A 485 -36.92 17.34 -2.87
C ALA A 485 -38.00 16.85 -1.88
N ALA A 486 -37.66 16.78 -0.59
CA ALA A 486 -38.61 16.41 0.46
C ALA A 486 -39.76 17.46 0.58
N ASP A 487 -39.45 18.72 0.39
CA ASP A 487 -40.45 19.79 0.39
C ASP A 487 -41.35 19.72 -0.85
N ALA A 488 -40.79 19.53 -2.06
CA ALA A 488 -41.56 19.38 -3.29
C ALA A 488 -42.52 18.20 -3.22
N LEU A 489 -42.08 17.06 -2.71
CA LEU A 489 -42.93 15.87 -2.57
C LEU A 489 -44.08 16.08 -1.56
N ALA A 490 -43.86 16.95 -0.55
CA ALA A 490 -44.86 17.23 0.46
C ALA A 490 -45.93 18.24 0.06
N VAL A 491 -45.61 19.11 -0.90
CA VAL A 491 -46.50 20.21 -1.34
C VAL A 491 -47.37 19.77 -2.54
N THR A 492 -46.97 18.72 -3.26
CA THR A 492 -47.73 18.25 -4.45
C THR A 492 -49.14 17.82 -4.04
N PRO A 493 -50.18 18.44 -4.60
CA PRO A 493 -51.54 18.14 -4.20
C PRO A 493 -51.89 16.67 -4.46
N PRO A 494 -52.74 16.02 -3.65
CA PRO A 494 -53.26 14.68 -3.92
C PRO A 494 -53.96 14.52 -5.27
N ALA A 495 -54.35 15.65 -5.88
CA ALA A 495 -55.01 15.68 -7.18
C ALA A 495 -54.09 15.41 -8.40
N GLU A 496 -52.75 15.46 -8.21
CA GLU A 496 -51.75 15.17 -9.25
C GLU A 496 -50.71 14.11 -8.77
N PRO A 497 -51.15 12.92 -8.32
CA PRO A 497 -50.23 11.94 -7.77
C PRO A 497 -49.19 11.42 -8.80
N GLY A 498 -49.52 11.53 -10.10
CA GLY A 498 -48.65 11.06 -11.18
C GLY A 498 -47.54 12.02 -11.59
N ARG A 499 -47.27 13.14 -10.86
CA ARG A 499 -46.20 14.11 -11.11
C ARG A 499 -45.35 14.42 -9.87
N ALA A 500 -45.63 13.81 -8.76
CA ALA A 500 -45.04 14.17 -7.49
C ALA A 500 -43.54 13.81 -7.40
N LEU A 501 -43.20 12.63 -7.91
CA LEU A 501 -41.81 12.14 -7.92
C LEU A 501 -40.95 12.90 -8.94
N THR A 502 -41.52 13.17 -10.12
CA THR A 502 -40.87 14.01 -11.14
C THR A 502 -40.58 15.44 -10.60
N ALA A 503 -41.53 16.04 -9.88
CA ALA A 503 -41.33 17.33 -9.24
C ALA A 503 -40.22 17.26 -8.15
N ALA A 504 -40.19 16.20 -7.37
CA ALA A 504 -39.12 15.99 -6.38
C ALA A 504 -37.76 15.76 -7.02
N ALA A 505 -37.71 15.02 -8.13
CA ALA A 505 -36.48 14.84 -8.90
C ALA A 505 -35.95 16.17 -9.47
N HIS A 506 -36.80 17.00 -10.06
CA HIS A 506 -36.43 18.35 -10.52
C HIS A 506 -35.89 19.21 -9.35
N ALA A 507 -36.57 19.19 -8.20
CA ALA A 507 -36.13 19.95 -7.04
C ALA A 507 -34.75 19.47 -6.51
N ALA A 508 -34.48 18.17 -6.59
CA ALA A 508 -33.18 17.60 -6.23
C ALA A 508 -32.08 18.00 -7.23
N ILE A 509 -32.36 17.94 -8.53
CA ILE A 509 -31.44 18.36 -9.59
C ILE A 509 -31.08 19.84 -9.44
N ASP A 510 -32.09 20.71 -9.26
CA ASP A 510 -31.87 22.13 -9.03
C ASP A 510 -31.11 22.40 -7.72
N GLY A 511 -31.37 21.57 -6.69
CA GLY A 511 -30.63 21.60 -5.43
C GLY A 511 -29.16 21.25 -5.61
N ALA A 512 -28.88 20.18 -6.35
CA ALA A 512 -27.52 19.73 -6.67
C ALA A 512 -26.76 20.80 -7.48
N ARG A 513 -27.37 21.36 -8.53
CA ARG A 513 -26.77 22.44 -9.33
C ARG A 513 -26.44 23.68 -8.49
N ARG A 514 -27.32 24.08 -7.55
CA ARG A 514 -27.06 25.21 -6.68
C ARG A 514 -25.84 25.02 -5.78
N THR A 515 -25.45 23.80 -5.47
CA THR A 515 -24.24 23.55 -4.67
C THR A 515 -22.98 24.07 -5.32
N ALA A 516 -22.93 24.18 -6.66
CA ALA A 516 -21.80 24.75 -7.39
C ALA A 516 -21.49 26.21 -7.01
N ALA A 517 -22.49 26.95 -6.51
CA ALA A 517 -22.32 28.33 -6.03
C ALA A 517 -22.09 28.43 -4.52
N LEU A 518 -21.99 27.28 -3.81
CA LEU A 518 -21.79 27.21 -2.37
C LEU A 518 -20.35 26.85 -2.04
N THR A 519 -19.86 27.35 -0.90
CA THR A 519 -18.59 26.90 -0.33
C THR A 519 -18.85 25.70 0.58
N ALA A 520 -18.13 24.60 0.36
CA ALA A 520 -18.26 23.39 1.16
C ALA A 520 -17.87 23.65 2.63
N ARG A 521 -18.77 23.33 3.55
CA ARG A 521 -18.58 23.47 5.00
C ARG A 521 -18.52 22.16 5.76
N ARG A 522 -18.76 21.04 5.07
CA ARG A 522 -18.79 19.69 5.61
C ARG A 522 -18.18 18.70 4.61
N GLY A 523 -17.83 17.53 5.11
CA GLY A 523 -17.21 16.48 4.31
C GLY A 523 -15.79 16.81 3.88
N ARG A 524 -15.24 15.99 3.00
CA ARG A 524 -13.85 16.15 2.51
C ARG A 524 -13.66 17.40 1.66
N ALA A 525 -14.67 17.81 0.91
CA ALA A 525 -14.67 19.06 0.15
C ALA A 525 -14.42 20.31 1.01
N SER A 526 -14.74 20.29 2.30
CA SER A 526 -14.45 21.41 3.21
C SER A 526 -12.95 21.64 3.47
N TYR A 527 -12.10 20.66 3.18
CA TYR A 527 -10.64 20.78 3.29
C TYR A 527 -9.97 21.30 2.00
N THR A 528 -10.66 21.24 0.86
CA THR A 528 -10.14 21.68 -0.45
C THR A 528 -10.37 23.17 -0.71
N GLY A 529 -11.21 23.84 0.10
CA GLY A 529 -11.45 25.27 0.06
C GLY A 529 -11.97 25.75 -1.31
N TYR A 530 -11.33 26.76 -1.91
CA TYR A 530 -11.75 27.38 -3.17
C TYR A 530 -11.62 26.46 -4.41
N HIS A 531 -10.97 25.32 -4.32
CA HIS A 531 -10.83 24.40 -5.46
C HIS A 531 -12.13 23.70 -5.85
N SER A 532 -13.16 23.72 -4.98
CA SER A 532 -14.48 23.16 -5.25
C SER A 532 -15.49 24.17 -5.82
N GLU A 533 -15.13 25.45 -5.95
CA GLU A 533 -16.05 26.48 -6.46
C GLU A 533 -16.37 26.25 -7.94
N GLY A 534 -17.65 26.37 -8.28
CA GLY A 534 -18.16 26.16 -9.64
C GLY A 534 -18.52 24.71 -9.98
N LEU A 535 -18.30 23.76 -9.05
CA LEU A 535 -18.64 22.35 -9.24
C LEU A 535 -19.72 21.92 -8.23
N PRO A 536 -20.72 21.11 -8.66
CA PRO A 536 -21.74 20.61 -7.75
C PRO A 536 -21.18 19.57 -6.78
N ASP A 537 -21.80 19.44 -5.60
CA ASP A 537 -21.46 18.40 -4.62
C ASP A 537 -21.83 17.00 -5.13
N PRO A 538 -20.88 16.03 -5.17
CA PRO A 538 -21.15 14.68 -5.69
C PRO A 538 -22.25 13.96 -4.92
N GLY A 539 -22.38 14.18 -3.60
CA GLY A 539 -23.47 13.63 -2.78
C GLY A 539 -24.83 14.21 -3.14
N ALA A 540 -24.90 15.50 -3.45
CA ALA A 540 -26.13 16.16 -3.92
C ALA A 540 -26.55 15.63 -5.32
N VAL A 541 -25.57 15.43 -6.21
CA VAL A 541 -25.82 14.81 -7.51
C VAL A 541 -26.37 13.37 -7.32
N ALA A 542 -25.78 12.58 -6.44
CA ALA A 542 -26.27 11.23 -6.18
C ALA A 542 -27.70 11.22 -5.61
N ILE A 543 -28.10 12.19 -4.78
CA ILE A 543 -29.52 12.35 -4.36
C ILE A 543 -30.42 12.61 -5.57
N ALA A 544 -29.99 13.46 -6.52
CA ALA A 544 -30.74 13.73 -7.74
C ALA A 544 -30.92 12.44 -8.58
N LEU A 545 -29.85 11.59 -8.69
CA LEU A 545 -29.92 10.30 -9.37
C LEU A 545 -30.90 9.33 -8.70
N VAL A 546 -30.90 9.24 -7.37
CA VAL A 546 -31.82 8.40 -6.58
C VAL A 546 -33.28 8.80 -6.85
N LEU A 547 -33.58 10.10 -6.83
CA LEU A 547 -34.95 10.57 -7.05
C LEU A 547 -35.38 10.48 -8.52
N THR A 548 -34.45 10.64 -9.45
CA THR A 548 -34.71 10.40 -10.88
C THR A 548 -35.07 8.94 -11.13
N ALA A 549 -34.31 8.00 -10.57
CA ALA A 549 -34.62 6.57 -10.67
C ALA A 549 -35.99 6.21 -10.07
N LEU A 550 -36.37 6.82 -8.93
CA LEU A 550 -37.70 6.66 -8.36
C LEU A 550 -38.79 7.21 -9.29
N ALA A 551 -38.59 8.39 -9.87
CA ALA A 551 -39.55 8.99 -10.82
C ALA A 551 -39.70 8.14 -12.10
N HIS A 552 -38.61 7.66 -12.68
CA HIS A 552 -38.64 6.79 -13.87
C HIS A 552 -39.47 5.53 -13.65
N VAL A 553 -39.36 4.90 -12.49
CA VAL A 553 -40.09 3.66 -12.17
C VAL A 553 -41.56 3.93 -11.91
N HIS A 554 -41.91 4.99 -11.18
CA HIS A 554 -43.25 5.21 -10.72
C HIS A 554 -44.07 6.18 -11.59
N GLU A 555 -43.39 7.02 -12.38
CA GLU A 555 -43.98 8.02 -13.28
C GLU A 555 -43.35 7.94 -14.69
N PRO A 556 -43.28 6.75 -15.34
CA PRO A 556 -42.49 6.52 -16.55
C PRO A 556 -42.94 7.39 -17.73
N GLN A 557 -44.19 7.83 -17.75
CA GLN A 557 -44.73 8.72 -18.77
C GLN A 557 -44.11 10.12 -18.76
N LEU A 558 -43.45 10.50 -17.65
CA LEU A 558 -42.79 11.78 -17.45
C LEU A 558 -41.24 11.69 -17.49
N ALA A 559 -40.72 10.50 -17.74
CA ALA A 559 -39.26 10.30 -17.75
C ALA A 559 -38.53 11.22 -18.74
N GLY A 560 -39.15 11.55 -19.87
CA GLY A 560 -38.63 12.48 -20.87
C GLY A 560 -38.60 13.97 -20.42
N GLU A 561 -39.25 14.32 -19.34
CA GLU A 561 -39.21 15.68 -18.77
C GLU A 561 -37.95 15.90 -17.90
N LEU A 562 -37.30 14.84 -17.42
CA LEU A 562 -36.07 14.95 -16.62
C LEU A 562 -34.85 15.09 -17.53
N PRO A 563 -33.86 15.92 -17.14
CA PRO A 563 -32.65 16.12 -17.94
C PRO A 563 -31.83 14.83 -18.01
N ALA A 564 -31.13 14.63 -19.13
CA ALA A 564 -30.16 13.54 -19.25
C ALA A 564 -29.01 13.67 -18.26
N LEU A 565 -28.39 12.54 -17.90
CA LEU A 565 -27.31 12.49 -16.90
C LEU A 565 -26.18 13.53 -17.07
N PRO A 566 -25.61 13.75 -18.28
CA PRO A 566 -24.57 14.76 -18.47
C PRO A 566 -25.06 16.17 -18.14
N ASP A 567 -26.35 16.46 -18.36
CA ASP A 567 -26.96 17.77 -18.12
C ASP A 567 -27.35 17.96 -16.63
N MET A 568 -27.41 16.89 -15.84
CA MET A 568 -27.59 16.97 -14.38
C MET A 568 -26.33 17.43 -13.66
N ILE A 569 -25.17 17.07 -14.20
CA ILE A 569 -23.84 17.29 -13.59
C ILE A 569 -23.21 18.58 -14.10
N ARG A 570 -23.53 18.98 -15.35
CA ARG A 570 -23.06 20.24 -15.93
C ARG A 570 -23.98 21.39 -15.55
N SER A 571 -23.42 22.39 -14.89
CA SER A 571 -24.08 23.64 -14.53
C SER A 571 -24.38 24.50 -15.77
#